data_6eb1ad1c9e9d972b56b8ce4771e9164c
#
_entry.id   6eb1ad1c9e9d972b56b8ce4771e9164c
#
_cell.length_a   1.000
_cell.length_b   1.000
_cell.length_c   1.000
_cell.angle_alpha   90.00
_cell.angle_beta   90.00
_cell.angle_gamma   90.00
#
_symmetry.space_group_name_H-M   'P 1'
#
loop_
_entity.id
_entity.type
_entity.pdbx_description
1 polymer ?
#
loop_
_entity_poly.entity_id
_entity_poly.type
_entity_poly.pdbx_seq_one_letter_code
_entity_poly.pdbx_strand_id
1 'polypeptide(L)'
;MAHLETLKVVAKPNFNPSTAEERRRHKLIVKLQEQLCLAEAQLGGSPYMRMRWVDTVDGQGEPHRVQRAVRVKQWWFKNVAGSVLLTVRYGAKLLPIANGMTAIEVGALAELPNTITTVIQAVDAGELDSELAAASKDRAFIKLKQDKKSQGKK
;
A
#
# COMPACT_ATOMS: atom_id res chain seq x y z
N MET A 1 -35.03 -3.05 -38.21
CA MET A 1 -35.47 -1.98 -37.32
C MET A 1 -34.31 -1.52 -36.45
N ALA A 2 -34.03 -0.24 -36.53
CA ALA A 2 -32.84 0.32 -35.94
C ALA A 2 -33.08 0.82 -34.52
N HIS A 3 -33.23 -0.09 -33.59
CA HIS A 3 -33.43 0.26 -32.18
C HIS A 3 -32.21 0.97 -31.58
N LEU A 4 -31.04 0.69 -32.12
CA LEU A 4 -29.80 1.33 -31.64
C LEU A 4 -29.72 2.82 -31.99
N GLU A 5 -30.46 3.26 -32.99
CA GLU A 5 -30.52 4.67 -33.40
C GLU A 5 -31.16 5.56 -32.34
N THR A 6 -32.00 4.97 -31.47
CA THR A 6 -32.62 5.71 -30.38
C THR A 6 -31.67 5.93 -29.18
N LEU A 7 -30.53 5.27 -29.21
CA LEU A 7 -29.53 5.33 -28.12
C LEU A 7 -28.39 6.27 -28.51
N LYS A 8 -27.97 7.08 -27.57
CA LYS A 8 -26.75 7.90 -27.72
C LYS A 8 -25.56 7.03 -27.44
N VAL A 9 -24.97 6.46 -28.49
CA VAL A 9 -23.80 5.59 -28.35
C VAL A 9 -22.52 6.44 -28.35
N VAL A 10 -21.70 6.28 -27.34
CA VAL A 10 -20.44 7.02 -27.18
C VAL A 10 -19.30 6.05 -26.97
N ALA A 11 -18.08 6.51 -27.22
CA ALA A 11 -16.89 5.71 -26.94
C ALA A 11 -16.80 5.46 -25.43
N LYS A 12 -16.38 4.26 -25.07
CA LYS A 12 -16.20 3.91 -23.65
C LYS A 12 -15.20 4.88 -23.00
N PRO A 13 -15.60 5.62 -21.94
CA PRO A 13 -14.65 6.51 -21.28
C PRO A 13 -13.57 5.70 -20.57
N ASN A 14 -12.39 6.30 -20.48
CA ASN A 14 -11.31 5.73 -19.69
C ASN A 14 -11.64 5.94 -18.20
N PHE A 15 -11.90 4.85 -17.49
CA PHE A 15 -12.27 4.89 -16.08
C PHE A 15 -11.10 5.19 -15.14
N ASN A 16 -9.89 5.28 -15.67
CA ASN A 16 -8.72 5.53 -14.85
C ASN A 16 -8.01 6.82 -15.35
N PRO A 17 -8.67 7.98 -15.17
CA PRO A 17 -8.08 9.25 -15.64
C PRO A 17 -6.96 9.76 -14.76
N SER A 18 -6.63 9.04 -13.68
CA SER A 18 -5.60 9.46 -12.74
C SER A 18 -4.21 9.41 -13.36
N THR A 19 -3.37 10.37 -12.99
CA THR A 19 -1.98 10.38 -13.37
C THR A 19 -1.21 9.28 -12.64
N ALA A 20 0.01 8.98 -13.10
CA ALA A 20 0.87 8.02 -12.40
C ALA A 20 1.15 8.46 -10.95
N GLU A 21 1.27 9.76 -10.72
CA GLU A 21 1.47 10.33 -9.39
C GLU A 21 0.28 10.08 -8.48
N GLU A 22 -0.93 10.33 -8.98
CA GLU A 22 -2.16 10.07 -8.23
C GLU A 22 -2.32 8.61 -7.88
N ARG A 23 -1.99 7.71 -8.81
CA ARG A 23 -2.05 6.27 -8.54
C ARG A 23 -1.07 5.85 -7.46
N ARG A 24 0.14 6.40 -7.47
CA ARG A 24 1.14 6.12 -6.43
C ARG A 24 0.67 6.63 -5.07
N ARG A 25 0.14 7.87 -5.02
CA ARG A 25 -0.45 8.42 -3.79
C ARG A 25 -1.54 7.53 -3.25
N HIS A 26 -2.46 7.12 -4.11
CA HIS A 26 -3.59 6.28 -3.72
C HIS A 26 -3.12 4.93 -3.15
N LYS A 27 -2.15 4.29 -3.79
CA LYS A 27 -1.60 3.02 -3.29
C LYS A 27 -0.99 3.18 -1.90
N LEU A 28 -0.24 4.26 -1.69
CA LEU A 28 0.38 4.51 -0.39
C LEU A 28 -0.68 4.84 0.66
N ILE A 29 -1.68 5.66 0.32
CA ILE A 29 -2.76 6.03 1.23
C ILE A 29 -3.53 4.80 1.69
N VAL A 30 -3.84 3.87 0.78
CA VAL A 30 -4.51 2.60 1.14
C VAL A 30 -3.69 1.82 2.16
N LYS A 31 -2.38 1.74 1.97
CA LYS A 31 -1.49 1.05 2.92
C LYS A 31 -1.39 1.78 4.26
N LEU A 32 -1.36 3.11 4.23
CA LEU A 32 -1.34 3.91 5.46
C LEU A 32 -2.65 3.78 6.23
N GLN A 33 -3.79 3.71 5.54
CA GLN A 33 -5.09 3.47 6.17
C GLN A 33 -5.12 2.09 6.84
N GLU A 34 -4.51 1.09 6.21
CA GLU A 34 -4.37 -0.25 6.79
C GLU A 34 -3.52 -0.20 8.07
N GLN A 35 -2.43 0.56 8.06
CA GLN A 35 -1.60 0.78 9.25
C GLN A 35 -2.35 1.52 10.34
N LEU A 36 -3.20 2.47 9.97
CA LEU A 36 -4.05 3.20 10.91
C LEU A 36 -5.02 2.25 11.61
N CYS A 37 -5.68 1.38 10.84
CA CYS A 37 -6.58 0.36 11.41
C CYS A 37 -5.84 -0.58 12.35
N LEU A 38 -4.62 -0.99 11.98
CA LEU A 38 -3.79 -1.85 12.82
C LEU A 38 -3.39 -1.15 14.12
N ALA A 39 -3.02 0.14 14.05
CA ALA A 39 -2.67 0.92 15.23
C ALA A 39 -3.86 1.09 16.18
N GLU A 40 -5.02 1.42 15.65
CA GLU A 40 -6.26 1.56 16.44
C GLU A 40 -6.66 0.24 17.09
N ALA A 41 -6.54 -0.87 16.36
CA ALA A 41 -6.83 -2.20 16.90
C ALA A 41 -5.86 -2.56 18.02
N GLN A 42 -4.61 -2.23 17.88
CA GLN A 42 -3.59 -2.50 18.90
C GLN A 42 -3.85 -1.68 20.17
N LEU A 43 -4.25 -0.43 20.03
CA LEU A 43 -4.62 0.43 21.17
C LEU A 43 -5.89 -0.07 21.86
N GLY A 44 -6.83 -0.63 21.10
CA GLY A 44 -8.07 -1.21 21.63
C GLY A 44 -7.90 -2.63 22.15
N GLY A 45 -6.72 -3.24 22.01
CA GLY A 45 -6.46 -4.61 22.44
C GLY A 45 -7.07 -5.69 21.55
N SER A 46 -7.54 -5.33 20.35
CA SER A 46 -8.13 -6.26 19.40
C SER A 46 -7.12 -6.62 18.29
N PRO A 47 -7.14 -7.88 17.81
CA PRO A 47 -6.32 -8.23 16.66
C PRO A 47 -6.90 -7.66 15.37
N TYR A 48 -6.04 -7.18 14.49
CA TYR A 48 -6.44 -6.75 13.14
C TYR A 48 -5.80 -7.69 12.12
N MET A 49 -6.61 -8.23 11.23
CA MET A 49 -6.15 -9.07 10.14
C MET A 49 -6.87 -8.69 8.86
N ARG A 50 -6.12 -8.64 7.77
CA ARG A 50 -6.68 -8.41 6.44
C ARG A 50 -7.21 -9.72 5.89
N MET A 51 -8.42 -9.71 5.37
CA MET A 51 -8.97 -10.87 4.67
C MET A 51 -8.50 -10.87 3.22
N ARG A 52 -8.00 -12.00 2.79
CA ARG A 52 -7.50 -12.18 1.43
C ARG A 52 -8.16 -13.40 0.80
N TRP A 53 -8.58 -13.25 -0.44
CA TRP A 53 -9.07 -14.37 -1.22
C TRP A 53 -7.89 -15.21 -1.69
N VAL A 54 -7.96 -16.50 -1.43
CA VAL A 54 -6.93 -17.47 -1.86
C VAL A 54 -7.60 -18.59 -2.64
N ASP A 55 -6.95 -19.00 -3.71
CA ASP A 55 -7.39 -20.17 -4.46
C ASP A 55 -6.89 -21.40 -3.73
N THR A 56 -7.80 -22.34 -3.48
CA THR A 56 -7.48 -23.59 -2.80
C THR A 56 -8.22 -24.72 -3.49
N VAL A 57 -7.83 -25.95 -3.18
CA VAL A 57 -8.42 -27.16 -3.72
C VAL A 57 -9.08 -27.89 -2.56
N ASP A 58 -10.35 -28.29 -2.74
CA ASP A 58 -11.06 -29.05 -1.71
C ASP A 58 -10.58 -30.51 -1.66
N GLY A 59 -11.15 -31.31 -0.74
CA GLY A 59 -10.79 -32.71 -0.58
C GLY A 59 -11.09 -33.59 -1.78
N GLN A 60 -11.89 -33.09 -2.74
CA GLN A 60 -12.25 -33.79 -3.98
C GLN A 60 -11.47 -33.28 -5.20
N GLY A 61 -10.53 -32.38 -5.00
CA GLY A 61 -9.71 -31.83 -6.08
C GLY A 61 -10.34 -30.68 -6.84
N GLU A 62 -11.51 -30.17 -6.40
CA GLU A 62 -12.19 -29.05 -7.03
C GLU A 62 -11.61 -27.71 -6.60
N PRO A 63 -11.24 -26.81 -7.53
CA PRO A 63 -10.74 -25.50 -7.17
C PRO A 63 -11.87 -24.61 -6.63
N HIS A 64 -11.60 -23.91 -5.55
CA HIS A 64 -12.52 -22.90 -5.01
C HIS A 64 -11.75 -21.80 -4.31
N ARG A 65 -12.40 -20.67 -4.09
CA ARG A 65 -11.81 -19.51 -3.43
C ARG A 65 -12.35 -19.39 -2.02
N VAL A 66 -11.44 -19.20 -1.08
CA VAL A 66 -11.78 -19.00 0.32
C VAL A 66 -11.11 -17.73 0.84
N GLN A 67 -11.71 -17.10 1.84
CA GLN A 67 -11.08 -15.98 2.52
C GLN A 67 -10.19 -16.50 3.64
N ARG A 68 -8.96 -16.00 3.68
CA ARG A 68 -8.03 -16.27 4.77
C ARG A 68 -7.64 -14.98 5.45
N ALA A 69 -7.51 -15.04 6.76
CA ALA A 69 -6.97 -13.94 7.55
C ALA A 69 -5.45 -13.89 7.35
N VAL A 70 -4.94 -12.73 6.95
CA VAL A 70 -3.53 -12.49 6.75
C VAL A 70 -3.06 -11.43 7.74
N ARG A 71 -1.96 -11.73 8.43
CA ARG A 71 -1.37 -10.80 9.36
C ARG A 71 -0.77 -9.62 8.60
N VAL A 72 -1.10 -8.40 9.01
CA VAL A 72 -0.55 -7.18 8.44
C VAL A 72 0.73 -6.84 9.21
N LYS A 73 1.81 -6.62 8.46
CA LYS A 73 3.08 -6.24 9.06
C LYS A 73 3.03 -4.78 9.51
N GLN A 74 3.31 -4.52 10.79
CA GLN A 74 3.31 -3.16 11.32
C GLN A 74 4.55 -2.39 10.84
N TRP A 75 4.37 -1.10 10.59
CA TRP A 75 5.44 -0.22 10.10
C TRP A 75 6.14 0.55 11.22
N TRP A 76 5.68 0.40 12.45
CA TRP A 76 6.27 1.09 13.60
C TRP A 76 6.96 0.11 14.53
N PHE A 77 7.87 0.63 15.30
CA PHE A 77 8.61 -0.15 16.31
C PHE A 77 9.05 0.77 17.44
N LYS A 78 9.41 0.17 18.56
CA LYS A 78 9.97 0.92 19.69
C LYS A 78 11.50 0.92 19.62
N ASN A 79 12.09 2.09 19.88
CA ASN A 79 13.54 2.19 19.95
C ASN A 79 14.04 1.78 21.36
N VAL A 80 15.35 1.89 21.60
CA VAL A 80 15.97 1.52 22.85
C VAL A 80 15.45 2.36 24.02
N ALA A 81 15.09 3.62 23.75
CA ALA A 81 14.52 4.52 24.75
C ALA A 81 13.04 4.29 25.03
N GLY A 82 12.39 3.37 24.32
CA GLY A 82 10.97 3.09 24.46
C GLY A 82 10.05 3.98 23.66
N SER A 83 10.57 4.88 22.82
CA SER A 83 9.79 5.73 21.94
C SER A 83 9.37 4.96 20.69
N VAL A 84 8.13 5.21 20.22
CA VAL A 84 7.62 4.62 18.97
C VAL A 84 8.17 5.41 17.79
N LEU A 85 8.72 4.68 16.82
CA LEU A 85 9.17 5.24 15.55
C LEU A 85 8.32 4.65 14.42
N LEU A 86 7.82 5.51 13.52
CA LEU A 86 7.03 5.09 12.38
C LEU A 86 7.88 5.20 11.11
N THR A 87 7.88 4.13 10.32
CA THR A 87 8.48 4.15 8.98
C THR A 87 7.37 4.07 7.95
N VAL A 88 7.59 4.68 6.78
CA VAL A 88 6.66 4.63 5.67
C VAL A 88 7.32 3.84 4.55
N ARG A 89 6.61 2.85 4.02
CA ARG A 89 7.12 1.97 2.97
C ARG A 89 6.27 2.06 1.71
N TYR A 90 6.94 2.04 0.58
CA TYR A 90 6.30 1.90 -0.71
C TYR A 90 6.78 0.57 -1.33
N GLY A 91 5.91 -0.44 -1.28
CA GLY A 91 6.32 -1.80 -1.54
C GLY A 91 7.28 -2.29 -0.45
N ALA A 92 8.44 -2.76 -0.83
CA ALA A 92 9.48 -3.20 0.11
C ALA A 92 10.46 -2.10 0.50
N LYS A 93 10.37 -0.93 -0.12
CA LYS A 93 11.34 0.15 0.06
C LYS A 93 10.88 1.15 1.11
N LEU A 94 11.80 1.53 2.01
CA LEU A 94 11.57 2.62 2.97
C LEU A 94 11.60 3.96 2.23
N LEU A 95 10.58 4.79 2.47
CA LEU A 95 10.52 6.13 1.89
C LEU A 95 11.20 7.13 2.83
N PRO A 96 12.09 7.98 2.30
CA PRO A 96 12.56 9.14 3.05
C PRO A 96 11.39 10.13 3.25
N ILE A 97 11.21 10.62 4.47
CA ILE A 97 10.14 11.57 4.80
C ILE A 97 10.63 13.00 4.70
N ALA A 98 11.80 13.28 5.29
CA ALA A 98 12.42 14.60 5.25
C ALA A 98 13.93 14.44 5.42
N ASN A 99 14.70 15.23 4.68
CA ASN A 99 16.16 15.26 4.78
C ASN A 99 16.84 13.89 4.69
N GLY A 100 16.26 12.97 3.89
CA GLY A 100 16.75 11.60 3.74
C GLY A 100 16.47 10.68 4.91
N MET A 101 15.80 11.15 5.94
CA MET A 101 15.45 10.35 7.12
C MET A 101 14.17 9.53 6.86
N THR A 102 14.23 8.26 7.24
CA THR A 102 13.17 7.29 6.93
C THR A 102 12.24 6.98 8.10
N ALA A 103 12.51 7.51 9.29
CA ALA A 103 11.70 7.24 10.48
C ALA A 103 11.15 8.53 11.06
N ILE A 104 9.91 8.46 11.55
CA ILE A 104 9.24 9.56 12.25
C ILE A 104 9.17 9.20 13.72
N GLU A 105 9.67 10.06 14.59
CA GLU A 105 9.55 9.86 16.03
C GLU A 105 8.15 10.22 16.48
N VAL A 106 7.38 9.22 16.95
CA VAL A 106 6.01 9.39 17.42
C VAL A 106 5.98 9.61 18.93
N GLY A 107 6.85 8.91 19.66
CA GLY A 107 6.90 8.93 21.11
C GLY A 107 5.98 7.90 21.73
N ALA A 108 4.74 8.28 22.03
CA ALA A 108 3.76 7.37 22.64
C ALA A 108 2.94 6.65 21.57
N LEU A 109 2.56 5.40 21.82
CA LEU A 109 1.73 4.62 20.93
C LEU A 109 0.37 5.28 20.69
N ALA A 110 -0.18 5.97 21.69
CA ALA A 110 -1.46 6.69 21.58
C ALA A 110 -1.44 7.81 20.55
N GLU A 111 -0.27 8.36 20.24
CA GLU A 111 -0.09 9.41 19.24
C GLU A 111 0.06 8.85 17.81
N LEU A 112 0.24 7.54 17.68
CA LEU A 112 0.49 6.90 16.39
C LEU A 112 -0.65 7.12 15.38
N PRO A 113 -1.94 6.95 15.74
CA PRO A 113 -3.02 7.21 14.78
C PRO A 113 -3.01 8.64 14.23
N ASN A 114 -2.76 9.63 15.06
CA ASN A 114 -2.67 11.03 14.64
C ASN A 114 -1.50 11.25 13.69
N THR A 115 -0.36 10.63 13.98
CA THR A 115 0.83 10.71 13.13
C THR A 115 0.57 10.08 11.77
N ILE A 116 -0.06 8.90 11.72
CA ILE A 116 -0.41 8.23 10.47
C ILE A 116 -1.38 9.10 9.67
N THR A 117 -2.39 9.69 10.31
CA THR A 117 -3.35 10.58 9.64
C THR A 117 -2.64 11.79 9.04
N THR A 118 -1.68 12.37 9.75
CA THR A 118 -0.88 13.50 9.24
C THR A 118 -0.07 13.08 8.01
N VAL A 119 0.53 11.88 8.02
CA VAL A 119 1.26 11.36 6.87
C VAL A 119 0.34 11.14 5.67
N ILE A 120 -0.87 10.64 5.91
CA ILE A 120 -1.88 10.47 4.84
C ILE A 120 -2.20 11.82 4.20
N GLN A 121 -2.40 12.85 5.01
CA GLN A 121 -2.67 14.21 4.53
C GLN A 121 -1.49 14.75 3.71
N ALA A 122 -0.27 14.50 4.15
CA ALA A 122 0.94 14.93 3.44
C ALA A 122 1.06 14.22 2.07
N VAL A 123 0.77 12.93 2.02
CA VAL A 123 0.78 12.16 0.76
C VAL A 123 -0.28 12.69 -0.19
N ASP A 124 -1.48 12.95 0.32
CA ASP A 124 -2.59 13.47 -0.49
C ASP A 124 -2.28 14.88 -1.03
N ALA A 125 -1.57 15.69 -0.27
CA ALA A 125 -1.11 17.01 -0.70
C ALA A 125 0.05 16.98 -1.68
N GLY A 126 0.66 15.81 -1.92
CA GLY A 126 1.75 15.64 -2.88
C GLY A 126 3.14 15.90 -2.32
N GLU A 127 3.30 16.00 -1.02
CA GLU A 127 4.59 16.30 -0.38
C GLU A 127 5.63 15.20 -0.55
N LEU A 128 5.19 13.96 -0.82
CA LEU A 128 6.07 12.80 -1.01
C LEU A 128 6.15 12.31 -2.45
N ASP A 129 5.65 13.10 -3.40
CA ASP A 129 5.61 12.68 -4.82
C ASP A 129 6.99 12.36 -5.38
N SER A 130 8.00 13.15 -5.06
CA SER A 130 9.37 12.92 -5.50
C SER A 130 9.92 11.58 -4.99
N GLU A 131 9.69 11.30 -3.74
CA GLU A 131 10.12 10.06 -3.07
C GLU A 131 9.38 8.85 -3.63
N LEU A 132 8.08 9.00 -3.90
CA LEU A 132 7.28 7.95 -4.52
C LEU A 132 7.74 7.65 -5.95
N ALA A 133 8.04 8.68 -6.72
CA ALA A 133 8.56 8.51 -8.08
C ALA A 133 9.91 7.79 -8.08
N ALA A 134 10.81 8.17 -7.17
CA ALA A 134 12.11 7.53 -7.03
C ALA A 134 11.98 6.07 -6.61
N ALA A 135 11.11 5.76 -5.65
CA ALA A 135 10.85 4.39 -5.20
C ALA A 135 10.26 3.54 -6.31
N SER A 136 9.37 4.10 -7.12
CA SER A 136 8.77 3.41 -8.26
C SER A 136 9.80 3.06 -9.32
N LYS A 137 10.73 3.97 -9.62
CA LYS A 137 11.84 3.73 -10.56
C LYS A 137 12.77 2.62 -10.07
N ASP A 138 13.14 2.64 -8.81
CA ASP A 138 13.99 1.62 -8.20
C ASP A 138 13.34 0.26 -8.27
N ARG A 139 12.04 0.18 -8.00
CA ARG A 139 11.27 -1.06 -8.06
C ARG A 139 11.24 -1.62 -9.49
N ALA A 140 11.01 -0.77 -10.48
CA ALA A 140 11.01 -1.16 -11.88
C ALA A 140 12.38 -1.67 -12.32
N PHE A 141 13.46 -1.02 -11.89
CA PHE A 141 14.83 -1.43 -12.17
C PHE A 141 15.15 -2.81 -11.56
N ILE A 142 14.77 -3.03 -10.32
CA ILE A 142 14.98 -4.33 -9.63
C ILE A 142 14.22 -5.42 -10.37
N LYS A 143 12.98 -5.18 -10.77
CA LYS A 143 12.18 -6.15 -11.51
C LYS A 143 12.83 -6.52 -12.85
N LEU A 144 13.28 -5.54 -13.61
CA LEU A 144 13.99 -5.76 -14.88
C LEU A 144 15.26 -6.59 -14.68
N LYS A 145 16.01 -6.32 -13.62
CA LYS A 145 17.23 -7.05 -13.29
C LYS A 145 16.93 -8.50 -12.92
N GLN A 146 15.84 -8.75 -12.21
CA GLN A 146 15.39 -10.11 -11.88
C GLN A 146 14.93 -10.87 -13.11
N ASP A 147 14.19 -10.24 -14.01
CA ASP A 147 13.73 -10.85 -15.26
C ASP A 147 14.92 -11.25 -16.15
N LYS A 148 15.92 -10.39 -16.29
CA LYS A 148 17.14 -10.71 -17.01
C LYS A 148 17.90 -11.89 -16.38
N LYS A 149 17.94 -11.96 -15.05
CA LYS A 149 18.60 -13.06 -14.34
C LYS A 149 17.88 -14.40 -14.52
N SER A 150 16.54 -14.39 -14.56
CA SER A 150 15.77 -15.62 -14.79
C SER A 150 15.85 -16.09 -16.25
N GLN A 151 16.01 -15.19 -17.23
CA GLN A 151 16.20 -15.54 -18.62
C GLN A 151 17.61 -16.04 -18.93
N GLY A 152 18.59 -15.68 -18.12
CA GLY A 152 19.97 -16.11 -18.28
C GLY A 152 20.28 -17.50 -17.75
N LYS A 153 19.35 -18.15 -17.11
CA LYS A 153 19.49 -19.53 -16.61
C LYS A 153 18.87 -20.50 -17.61
N LYS A 154 19.70 -21.06 -18.47
CA LYS A 154 19.31 -22.23 -19.23
C LYS A 154 19.77 -23.49 -18.49
#